data_3d1b006683eabdd3b448d58c243022fc
#
_entry.id   3d1b006683eabdd3b448d58c243022fc
#
_cell.length_a   1.000
_cell.length_b   1.000
_cell.length_c   1.000
_cell.angle_alpha   90.00
_cell.angle_beta   90.00
_cell.angle_gamma   90.00
#
_symmetry.space_group_name_H-M   'P 1'
#
loop_
_entity.id
_entity.type
_entity.pdbx_description
1 polymer ?
#
loop_
_entity_poly.entity_id
_entity_poly.type
_entity_poly.pdbx_seq_one_letter_code
_entity_poly.pdbx_strand_id
1 'polypeptide(L)'
;MEVFNTMIKGIGASSGIAIAKAYKLVMPDLTVTQNTVEDVAAEIKKFEDCMAETAKQLEAIKEAASKNLSAEEAAVFDAHALVLQDPELKTQVLDKINNEKLCAEAALDAVANSFIAMFEMMDDDYFRERAADIKDVSRRLLANLLG
;
A
#
# COMPACT_ATOMS: atom_id res chain seq x y z
N MET A 1 10.31 40.04 5.54
CA MET A 1 10.31 38.56 5.63
C MET A 1 10.25 38.21 7.11
N GLU A 2 9.03 37.98 7.61
CA GLU A 2 8.83 37.65 9.02
C GLU A 2 9.35 36.23 9.25
N VAL A 3 10.38 36.12 10.08
CA VAL A 3 10.88 34.81 10.54
C VAL A 3 9.98 34.40 11.70
N PHE A 4 9.00 33.54 11.41
CA PHE A 4 8.20 32.91 12.47
C PHE A 4 9.11 31.96 13.26
N ASN A 5 9.58 32.40 14.41
CA ASN A 5 10.36 31.59 15.33
C ASN A 5 9.41 30.69 16.13
N THR A 6 8.85 29.68 15.46
CA THR A 6 7.94 28.70 16.09
C THR A 6 8.77 27.54 16.63
N MET A 7 8.85 27.39 17.93
CA MET A 7 9.48 26.26 18.57
C MET A 7 8.48 25.10 18.64
N ILE A 8 8.81 24.00 17.96
CA ILE A 8 8.01 22.76 17.96
C ILE A 8 8.65 21.78 18.95
N LYS A 9 7.87 21.29 19.89
CA LYS A 9 8.31 20.28 20.84
C LYS A 9 8.19 18.90 20.22
N GLY A 10 9.27 18.13 20.21
CA GLY A 10 9.32 16.75 19.68
C GLY A 10 9.75 15.75 20.77
N ILE A 11 9.79 14.49 20.37
CA ILE A 11 10.32 13.38 21.15
C ILE A 11 11.56 12.82 20.46
N GLY A 12 12.59 12.46 21.23
CA GLY A 12 13.77 11.80 20.69
C GLY A 12 13.46 10.34 20.35
N ALA A 13 13.49 10.01 19.05
CA ALA A 13 13.24 8.65 18.57
C ALA A 13 14.53 7.85 18.32
N SER A 14 15.66 8.55 18.16
CA SER A 14 17.00 7.96 18.02
C SER A 14 18.06 8.84 18.65
N SER A 15 19.23 8.29 18.94
CA SER A 15 20.37 9.06 19.46
C SER A 15 21.05 9.83 18.33
N GLY A 16 21.64 10.98 18.67
CA GLY A 16 22.45 11.78 17.76
C GLY A 16 21.85 13.15 17.45
N ILE A 17 22.58 13.93 16.68
CA ILE A 17 22.20 15.27 16.22
C ILE A 17 22.36 15.30 14.69
N ALA A 18 21.31 15.73 13.98
CA ALA A 18 21.37 15.95 12.54
C ALA A 18 20.87 17.37 12.21
N ILE A 19 21.55 18.01 11.25
CA ILE A 19 21.16 19.31 10.72
C ILE A 19 21.01 19.15 9.21
N ALA A 20 19.77 19.25 8.71
CA ALA A 20 19.47 19.08 7.30
C ALA A 20 18.24 19.91 6.91
N LYS A 21 17.99 20.05 5.59
CA LYS A 21 16.74 20.57 5.09
C LYS A 21 15.59 19.61 5.45
N ALA A 22 14.51 20.16 6.01
CA ALA A 22 13.31 19.38 6.22
C ALA A 22 12.67 19.02 4.87
N TYR A 23 12.35 17.74 4.68
CA TYR A 23 11.55 17.25 3.56
C TYR A 23 10.14 16.94 4.06
N LYS A 24 9.15 17.62 3.50
CA LYS A 24 7.75 17.36 3.81
C LYS A 24 7.25 16.25 2.89
N LEU A 25 7.05 15.07 3.45
CA LEU A 25 6.40 13.98 2.73
C LEU A 25 4.91 14.32 2.58
N VAL A 26 4.47 14.51 1.35
CA VAL A 26 3.05 14.67 1.03
C VAL A 26 2.53 13.32 0.56
N MET A 27 1.64 12.73 1.34
CA MET A 27 0.99 11.48 0.94
C MET A 27 -0.02 11.79 -0.17
N PRO A 28 -0.09 10.95 -1.23
CA PRO A 28 -1.10 11.12 -2.27
C PRO A 28 -2.51 10.97 -1.67
N ASP A 29 -3.45 11.71 -2.23
CA ASP A 29 -4.87 11.50 -1.93
C ASP A 29 -5.32 10.23 -2.64
N LEU A 30 -5.66 9.22 -1.88
CA LEU A 30 -6.14 7.93 -2.35
C LEU A 30 -7.65 7.78 -2.14
N THR A 31 -8.38 8.88 -2.25
CA THR A 31 -9.84 8.84 -2.16
C THR A 31 -10.41 8.03 -3.31
N VAL A 32 -11.05 6.92 -2.98
CA VAL A 32 -11.67 6.02 -3.95
C VAL A 32 -13.15 6.38 -4.10
N THR A 33 -13.57 6.61 -5.33
CA THR A 33 -14.98 6.79 -5.67
C THR A 33 -15.56 5.46 -6.15
N GLN A 34 -16.68 5.05 -5.57
CA GLN A 34 -17.37 3.82 -6.00
C GLN A 34 -18.10 4.07 -7.32
N ASN A 35 -17.41 3.81 -8.42
CA ASN A 35 -17.97 3.92 -9.76
C ASN A 35 -18.25 2.53 -10.34
N THR A 36 -19.36 2.40 -11.03
CA THR A 36 -19.62 1.23 -11.88
C THR A 36 -19.08 1.46 -13.28
N VAL A 37 -18.65 0.39 -13.93
CA VAL A 37 -18.04 0.42 -15.25
C VAL A 37 -18.83 -0.44 -16.24
N GLU A 38 -18.83 -0.04 -17.50
CA GLU A 38 -19.46 -0.81 -18.59
C GLU A 38 -18.47 -1.83 -19.18
N ASP A 39 -17.22 -1.44 -19.34
CA ASP A 39 -16.16 -2.31 -19.89
C ASP A 39 -15.40 -3.03 -18.78
N VAL A 40 -15.96 -4.13 -18.33
CA VAL A 40 -15.39 -5.01 -17.31
C VAL A 40 -14.02 -5.57 -17.75
N ALA A 41 -13.86 -5.88 -19.04
CA ALA A 41 -12.60 -6.44 -19.53
C ALA A 41 -11.45 -5.42 -19.47
N ALA A 42 -11.72 -4.15 -19.75
CA ALA A 42 -10.74 -3.09 -19.61
C ALA A 42 -10.33 -2.88 -18.14
N GLU A 43 -11.29 -2.95 -17.21
CA GLU A 43 -10.99 -2.81 -15.78
C GLU A 43 -10.18 -4.00 -15.22
N ILE A 44 -10.50 -5.22 -15.64
CA ILE A 44 -9.69 -6.40 -15.28
C ILE A 44 -8.25 -6.22 -15.77
N LYS A 45 -8.08 -5.82 -17.03
CA LYS A 45 -6.76 -5.58 -17.59
C LYS A 45 -6.01 -4.48 -16.83
N LYS A 46 -6.67 -3.38 -16.53
CA LYS A 46 -6.11 -2.27 -15.73
C LYS A 46 -5.61 -2.76 -14.37
N PHE A 47 -6.40 -3.59 -13.68
CA PHE A 47 -5.99 -4.19 -12.41
C PHE A 47 -4.79 -5.12 -12.56
N GLU A 48 -4.78 -6.00 -13.57
CA GLU A 48 -3.66 -6.92 -13.81
C GLU A 48 -2.38 -6.20 -14.20
N ASP A 49 -2.46 -5.17 -15.04
CA ASP A 49 -1.32 -4.31 -15.39
C ASP A 49 -0.77 -3.59 -14.15
N CYS A 50 -1.65 -3.10 -13.28
CA CYS A 50 -1.28 -2.49 -12.01
C CYS A 50 -0.58 -3.47 -11.06
N MET A 51 -1.07 -4.71 -10.95
CA MET A 51 -0.42 -5.76 -10.15
C MET A 51 1.00 -6.02 -10.64
N ALA A 52 1.18 -6.15 -11.95
CA ALA A 52 2.49 -6.39 -12.57
C ALA A 52 3.46 -5.21 -12.36
N GLU A 53 2.98 -3.98 -12.47
CA GLU A 53 3.79 -2.78 -12.21
C GLU A 53 4.18 -2.67 -10.74
N THR A 54 3.24 -2.93 -9.83
CA THR A 54 3.50 -2.92 -8.38
C THR A 54 4.54 -3.97 -8.00
N ALA A 55 4.49 -5.16 -8.61
CA ALA A 55 5.49 -6.20 -8.37
C ALA A 55 6.91 -5.74 -8.76
N LYS A 56 7.05 -5.09 -9.92
CA LYS A 56 8.35 -4.51 -10.36
C LYS A 56 8.86 -3.43 -9.41
N GLN A 57 7.96 -2.57 -8.94
CA GLN A 57 8.31 -1.52 -7.98
C GLN A 57 8.80 -2.10 -6.65
N LEU A 58 8.12 -3.11 -6.12
CA LEU A 58 8.52 -3.79 -4.88
C LEU A 58 9.88 -4.48 -5.03
N GLU A 59 10.14 -5.15 -6.15
CA GLU A 59 11.44 -5.77 -6.42
C GLU A 59 12.57 -4.73 -6.50
N ALA A 60 12.34 -3.63 -7.21
CA ALA A 60 13.32 -2.54 -7.31
C ALA A 60 13.62 -1.90 -5.96
N ILE A 61 12.60 -1.72 -5.11
CA ILE A 61 12.76 -1.19 -3.75
C ILE A 61 13.54 -2.19 -2.90
N LYS A 62 13.22 -3.49 -2.97
CA LYS A 62 13.94 -4.55 -2.26
C LYS A 62 15.42 -4.58 -2.65
N GLU A 63 15.74 -4.52 -3.94
CA GLU A 63 17.13 -4.46 -4.43
C GLU A 63 17.87 -3.20 -3.92
N ALA A 64 17.21 -2.04 -3.92
CA ALA A 64 17.81 -0.82 -3.40
C ALA A 64 18.01 -0.88 -1.88
N ALA A 65 17.04 -1.43 -1.15
CA ALA A 65 17.05 -1.56 0.29
C ALA A 65 18.11 -2.56 0.78
N SER A 66 18.28 -3.70 0.08
CA SER A 66 19.24 -4.75 0.44
C SER A 66 20.70 -4.29 0.44
N LYS A 67 21.00 -3.14 -0.20
CA LYS A 67 22.34 -2.55 -0.17
C LYS A 67 22.66 -1.81 1.12
N ASN A 68 21.64 -1.39 1.87
CA ASN A 68 21.78 -0.50 3.03
C ASN A 68 21.08 -1.03 4.29
N LEU A 69 20.26 -2.06 4.18
CA LEU A 69 19.48 -2.64 5.27
C LEU A 69 20.00 -4.02 5.66
N SER A 70 19.71 -4.41 6.88
CA SER A 70 19.93 -5.79 7.36
C SER A 70 18.96 -6.76 6.67
N ALA A 71 19.26 -8.05 6.74
CA ALA A 71 18.38 -9.10 6.18
C ALA A 71 16.97 -9.08 6.83
N GLU A 72 16.88 -8.75 8.11
CA GLU A 72 15.61 -8.64 8.84
C GLU A 72 14.77 -7.48 8.35
N GLU A 73 15.38 -6.33 8.13
CA GLU A 73 14.69 -5.15 7.58
C GLU A 73 14.25 -5.36 6.12
N ALA A 74 15.02 -6.10 5.33
CA ALA A 74 14.66 -6.45 3.95
C ALA A 74 13.51 -7.47 3.88
N ALA A 75 13.27 -8.28 4.92
CA ALA A 75 12.21 -9.27 4.98
C ALA A 75 10.79 -8.67 4.88
N VAL A 76 10.62 -7.39 5.25
CA VAL A 76 9.34 -6.67 5.08
C VAL A 76 8.91 -6.65 3.60
N PHE A 77 9.85 -6.50 2.68
CA PHE A 77 9.53 -6.49 1.24
C PHE A 77 9.12 -7.89 0.73
N ASP A 78 9.61 -8.96 1.35
CA ASP A 78 9.16 -10.32 1.05
C ASP A 78 7.72 -10.54 1.52
N ALA A 79 7.35 -10.02 2.70
CA ALA A 79 5.99 -10.03 3.19
C ALA A 79 5.03 -9.27 2.25
N HIS A 80 5.43 -8.08 1.77
CA HIS A 80 4.65 -7.32 0.79
C HIS A 80 4.50 -8.06 -0.55
N ALA A 81 5.55 -8.73 -1.02
CA ALA A 81 5.48 -9.56 -2.23
C ALA A 81 4.52 -10.74 -2.07
N LEU A 82 4.47 -11.37 -0.89
CA LEU A 82 3.52 -12.45 -0.59
C LEU A 82 2.07 -11.95 -0.60
N VAL A 83 1.79 -10.78 -0.02
CA VAL A 83 0.45 -10.16 -0.09
C VAL A 83 0.05 -9.89 -1.54
N LEU A 84 0.96 -9.34 -2.35
CA LEU A 84 0.69 -9.06 -3.76
C LEU A 84 0.43 -10.34 -4.58
N GLN A 85 1.06 -11.45 -4.22
CA GLN A 85 0.92 -12.75 -4.88
C GLN A 85 -0.25 -13.59 -4.34
N ASP A 86 -0.97 -13.09 -3.32
CA ASP A 86 -2.06 -13.82 -2.71
C ASP A 86 -3.19 -14.05 -3.73
N PRO A 87 -3.49 -15.32 -4.08
CA PRO A 87 -4.52 -15.63 -5.07
C PRO A 87 -5.93 -15.26 -4.59
N GLU A 88 -6.18 -15.26 -3.29
CA GLU A 88 -7.48 -14.92 -2.72
C GLU A 88 -7.77 -13.43 -2.88
N LEU A 89 -6.78 -12.58 -2.58
CA LEU A 89 -6.90 -11.13 -2.81
C LEU A 89 -7.23 -10.85 -4.28
N LYS A 90 -6.46 -11.45 -5.21
CA LYS A 90 -6.67 -11.28 -6.64
C LYS A 90 -8.05 -11.75 -7.06
N THR A 91 -8.46 -12.94 -6.64
CA THR A 91 -9.74 -13.54 -7.02
C THR A 91 -10.91 -12.69 -6.55
N GLN A 92 -10.92 -12.26 -5.29
CA GLN A 92 -12.00 -11.43 -4.75
C GLN A 92 -12.11 -10.07 -5.44
N VAL A 93 -10.98 -9.43 -5.80
CA VAL A 93 -11.02 -8.18 -6.57
C VAL A 93 -11.62 -8.41 -7.95
N LEU A 94 -11.18 -9.46 -8.66
CA LEU A 94 -11.71 -9.81 -9.97
C LEU A 94 -13.20 -10.16 -9.91
N ASP A 95 -13.65 -10.85 -8.87
CA ASP A 95 -15.06 -11.17 -8.66
C ASP A 95 -15.93 -9.91 -8.48
N LYS A 96 -15.41 -8.92 -7.72
CA LYS A 96 -16.14 -7.64 -7.57
C LYS A 96 -16.21 -6.86 -8.88
N ILE A 97 -15.13 -6.84 -9.67
CA ILE A 97 -15.15 -6.20 -10.99
C ILE A 97 -16.16 -6.91 -11.90
N ASN A 98 -16.15 -8.24 -11.94
CA ASN A 98 -17.02 -9.04 -12.82
C ASN A 98 -18.50 -8.96 -12.42
N ASN A 99 -18.80 -9.19 -11.15
CA ASN A 99 -20.15 -9.41 -10.67
C ASN A 99 -20.85 -8.11 -10.25
N GLU A 100 -20.10 -7.19 -9.62
CA GLU A 100 -20.63 -5.91 -9.14
C GLU A 100 -20.35 -4.76 -10.12
N LYS A 101 -19.56 -5.01 -11.18
CA LYS A 101 -19.12 -4.01 -12.17
C LYS A 101 -18.47 -2.79 -11.55
N LEU A 102 -17.77 -2.97 -10.44
CA LEU A 102 -17.00 -1.91 -9.81
C LEU A 102 -15.76 -1.58 -10.64
N CYS A 103 -15.33 -0.31 -10.61
CA CYS A 103 -14.01 0.04 -11.09
C CYS A 103 -12.93 -0.65 -10.25
N ALA A 104 -11.74 -0.84 -10.82
CA ALA A 104 -10.64 -1.58 -10.18
C ALA A 104 -10.26 -1.01 -8.81
N GLU A 105 -10.25 0.33 -8.67
CA GLU A 105 -9.95 1.03 -7.42
C GLU A 105 -10.97 0.69 -6.33
N ALA A 106 -12.24 0.75 -6.65
CA ALA A 106 -13.32 0.48 -5.69
C ALA A 106 -13.37 -1.00 -5.30
N ALA A 107 -13.15 -1.90 -6.26
CA ALA A 107 -13.07 -3.33 -6.00
C ALA A 107 -11.90 -3.67 -5.07
N LEU A 108 -10.71 -3.12 -5.36
CA LEU A 108 -9.52 -3.31 -4.53
C LEU A 108 -9.71 -2.74 -3.12
N ASP A 109 -10.21 -1.51 -3.00
CA ASP A 109 -10.43 -0.86 -1.70
C ASP A 109 -11.39 -1.67 -0.82
N ALA A 110 -12.51 -2.12 -1.39
CA ALA A 110 -13.49 -2.92 -0.67
C ALA A 110 -12.92 -4.26 -0.19
N VAL A 111 -12.15 -4.96 -1.03
CA VAL A 111 -11.53 -6.24 -0.66
C VAL A 111 -10.44 -6.05 0.37
N ALA A 112 -9.54 -5.08 0.16
CA ALA A 112 -8.46 -4.79 1.10
C ALA A 112 -8.98 -4.44 2.49
N ASN A 113 -9.99 -3.56 2.58
CA ASN A 113 -10.60 -3.18 3.86
C ASN A 113 -11.26 -4.39 4.55
N SER A 114 -11.85 -5.32 3.78
CA SER A 114 -12.41 -6.56 4.34
C SER A 114 -11.34 -7.46 4.96
N PHE A 115 -10.21 -7.66 4.27
CA PHE A 115 -9.09 -8.44 4.79
C PHE A 115 -8.46 -7.77 6.02
N ILE A 116 -8.22 -6.47 5.96
CA ILE A 116 -7.67 -5.70 7.10
C ILE A 116 -8.55 -5.86 8.32
N ALA A 117 -9.87 -5.63 8.19
CA ALA A 117 -10.81 -5.76 9.28
C ALA A 117 -10.83 -7.19 9.86
N MET A 118 -10.79 -8.21 9.00
CA MET A 118 -10.74 -9.61 9.43
C MET A 118 -9.49 -9.91 10.26
N PHE A 119 -8.31 -9.49 9.81
CA PHE A 119 -7.06 -9.73 10.52
C PHE A 119 -6.93 -8.89 11.79
N GLU A 120 -7.43 -7.64 11.80
CA GLU A 120 -7.44 -6.79 12.99
C GLU A 120 -8.37 -7.32 14.11
N MET A 121 -9.39 -8.11 13.75
CA MET A 121 -10.27 -8.77 14.73
C MET A 121 -9.61 -9.98 15.41
N MET A 122 -8.52 -10.49 14.88
CA MET A 122 -7.77 -11.60 15.48
C MET A 122 -6.89 -11.07 16.61
N ASP A 123 -7.00 -11.67 17.80
CA ASP A 123 -6.21 -11.26 18.97
C ASP A 123 -4.82 -11.92 18.96
N ASP A 124 -4.03 -11.58 17.93
CA ASP A 124 -2.69 -12.10 17.72
C ASP A 124 -1.85 -11.07 16.97
N ASP A 125 -0.64 -10.80 17.48
CA ASP A 125 0.27 -9.81 16.90
C ASP A 125 0.68 -10.15 15.46
N TYR A 126 0.83 -11.44 15.13
CA TYR A 126 1.14 -11.89 13.77
C TYR A 126 0.07 -11.43 12.76
N PHE A 127 -1.22 -11.56 13.11
CA PHE A 127 -2.29 -11.13 12.22
C PHE A 127 -2.41 -9.62 12.14
N ARG A 128 -2.09 -8.89 13.21
CA ARG A 128 -2.01 -7.42 13.19
C ARG A 128 -0.90 -6.91 12.25
N GLU A 129 0.26 -7.58 12.26
CA GLU A 129 1.33 -7.27 11.31
C GLU A 129 0.89 -7.55 9.86
N ARG A 130 0.19 -8.65 9.61
CA ARG A 130 -0.37 -8.96 8.29
C ARG A 130 -1.40 -7.93 7.82
N ALA A 131 -2.24 -7.41 8.71
CA ALA A 131 -3.16 -6.33 8.39
C ALA A 131 -2.40 -5.06 7.94
N ALA A 132 -1.28 -4.74 8.60
CA ALA A 132 -0.43 -3.62 8.22
C ALA A 132 0.20 -3.82 6.82
N ASP A 133 0.72 -5.01 6.53
CA ASP A 133 1.29 -5.36 5.21
C ASP A 133 0.24 -5.22 4.10
N ILE A 134 -0.97 -5.74 4.33
CA ILE A 134 -2.09 -5.62 3.37
C ILE A 134 -2.41 -4.14 3.13
N LYS A 135 -2.47 -3.33 4.18
CA LYS A 135 -2.73 -1.91 4.08
C LYS A 135 -1.68 -1.18 3.24
N ASP A 136 -0.41 -1.47 3.45
CA ASP A 136 0.69 -0.83 2.74
C ASP A 136 0.72 -1.22 1.26
N VAL A 137 0.55 -2.52 0.95
CA VAL A 137 0.47 -3.02 -0.43
C VAL A 137 -0.76 -2.47 -1.16
N SER A 138 -1.92 -2.46 -0.49
CA SER A 138 -3.15 -1.92 -1.07
C SER A 138 -3.06 -0.42 -1.37
N ARG A 139 -2.42 0.36 -0.50
CA ARG A 139 -2.18 1.79 -0.75
C ARG A 139 -1.28 2.00 -1.97
N ARG A 140 -0.26 1.17 -2.16
CA ARG A 140 0.61 1.22 -3.33
C ARG A 140 -0.15 0.86 -4.61
N LEU A 141 -0.96 -0.19 -4.58
CA LEU A 141 -1.82 -0.57 -5.70
C LEU A 141 -2.81 0.55 -6.04
N LEU A 142 -3.47 1.15 -5.05
CA LEU A 142 -4.37 2.28 -5.25
C LEU A 142 -3.65 3.49 -5.86
N ALA A 143 -2.45 3.81 -5.39
CA ALA A 143 -1.65 4.88 -5.97
C ALA A 143 -1.32 4.62 -7.45
N ASN A 144 -1.01 3.38 -7.83
CA ASN A 144 -0.75 3.01 -9.22
C ASN A 144 -2.03 2.98 -10.08
N LEU A 145 -3.19 2.68 -9.50
CA LEU A 145 -4.48 2.70 -10.21
C LEU A 145 -5.00 4.10 -10.45
N LEU A 146 -4.78 5.01 -9.49
CA LEU A 146 -5.27 6.39 -9.55
C LEU A 146 -4.33 7.31 -10.35
N GLY A 147 -3.07 6.96 -10.54
CA GLY A 147 -2.07 7.66 -11.36
C GLY A 147 -1.26 8.67 -10.57
#